data_356b792d83f2572e5ab5dbe5eefe940b
#
_entry.id   356b792d83f2572e5ab5dbe5eefe940b
#
_cell.length_a   1.000
_cell.length_b   1.000
_cell.length_c   1.000
_cell.angle_alpha   90.00
_cell.angle_beta   90.00
_cell.angle_gamma   90.00
#
_symmetry.space_group_name_H-M   'P 1'
#
loop_
_entity.id
_entity.type
_entity.pdbx_description
1 polymer ?
#
loop_
_entity_poly.entity_id
_entity_poly.type
_entity_poly.pdbx_seq_one_letter_code
_entity_poly.pdbx_strand_id
1 'polypeptide(L)'
;MGRAGRIVRGIMVLGSVLLLASCGDSFNDAYCEANNHRNQQTVEHLTNVLEQKRNQPGLYLARARCHYFLGAYAQALQDASEVIRRLPNKADAYLLRAKAGKMLGQIPQALQDYSAAIKFQPTAEAHYGRGLKYLREYQGKDREALEDFTAAIRLDPKHVGAHAFRAQIYSRHEQFQHALADSETVLKLDPTTTNAYCNVGFAHYALGHDAEGRKFLTTCYQKDPDPQTRGYYETEVNKVLYARKPKRNSGGNYVAEGGVKTPYDREMERQQN
;
A
#
# COMPACT_ATOMS: atom_id res chain seq x y z
N MET A 1 -0.72 -27.37 40.24
CA MET A 1 0.36 -26.65 39.50
C MET A 1 -0.15 -25.67 38.41
N GLY A 2 -1.34 -25.13 38.51
CA GLY A 2 -1.96 -24.35 37.41
C GLY A 2 -2.19 -22.84 37.62
N ARG A 3 -2.07 -22.31 38.81
CA ARG A 3 -2.37 -20.88 39.07
C ARG A 3 -1.12 -19.97 39.19
N ALA A 4 -0.02 -20.48 39.69
CA ALA A 4 1.21 -19.68 39.83
C ALA A 4 1.88 -19.28 38.51
N GLY A 5 1.81 -20.15 37.49
CA GLY A 5 2.43 -19.87 36.18
C GLY A 5 1.72 -18.80 35.33
N ARG A 6 0.42 -18.53 35.56
CA ARG A 6 -0.31 -17.46 34.86
C ARG A 6 -0.08 -16.08 35.45
N ILE A 7 0.10 -16.00 36.77
CA ILE A 7 0.36 -14.73 37.45
C ILE A 7 1.76 -14.22 37.08
N VAL A 8 2.75 -15.11 36.98
CA VAL A 8 4.14 -14.73 36.65
C VAL A 8 4.23 -14.22 35.18
N ARG A 9 3.47 -14.80 34.23
CA ARG A 9 3.44 -14.28 32.87
C ARG A 9 2.75 -12.92 32.73
N GLY A 10 1.70 -12.67 33.51
CA GLY A 10 1.03 -11.36 33.56
C GLY A 10 1.92 -10.27 34.16
N ILE A 11 2.65 -10.59 35.21
CA ILE A 11 3.56 -9.63 35.89
C ILE A 11 4.78 -9.30 35.04
N MET A 12 5.35 -10.27 34.28
CA MET A 12 6.45 -9.98 33.35
C MET A 12 6.04 -9.06 32.22
N VAL A 13 4.81 -9.18 31.68
CA VAL A 13 4.31 -8.29 30.61
C VAL A 13 4.06 -6.88 31.13
N LEU A 14 3.51 -6.74 32.34
CA LEU A 14 3.30 -5.43 32.98
C LEU A 14 4.63 -4.78 33.39
N GLY A 15 5.60 -5.56 33.86
CA GLY A 15 6.93 -5.10 34.20
C GLY A 15 7.73 -4.60 33.00
N SER A 16 7.61 -5.25 31.84
CA SER A 16 8.25 -4.81 30.60
C SER A 16 7.61 -3.54 30.02
N VAL A 17 6.31 -3.35 30.16
CA VAL A 17 5.62 -2.09 29.78
C VAL A 17 6.09 -0.92 30.66
N LEU A 18 6.27 -1.14 31.96
CA LEU A 18 6.77 -0.11 32.89
C LEU A 18 8.24 0.25 32.64
N LEU A 19 9.10 -0.73 32.33
CA LEU A 19 10.51 -0.53 32.00
C LEU A 19 10.69 0.23 30.69
N LEU A 20 9.87 -0.06 29.68
CA LEU A 20 9.92 0.59 28.36
C LEU A 20 9.35 2.03 28.39
N ALA A 21 8.39 2.30 29.28
CA ALA A 21 7.88 3.66 29.50
C ALA A 21 8.92 4.60 30.16
N SER A 22 9.92 4.06 30.85
CA SER A 22 11.04 4.85 31.41
C SER A 22 12.14 5.12 30.37
N CYS A 23 12.24 4.34 29.30
CA CYS A 23 13.22 4.47 28.21
C CYS A 23 12.72 5.23 26.98
N GLY A 24 11.73 6.09 27.12
CA GLY A 24 11.33 7.17 26.20
C GLY A 24 11.03 6.88 24.72
N ASP A 25 11.74 6.00 24.02
CA ASP A 25 11.72 5.94 22.55
C ASP A 25 11.57 4.54 21.92
N SER A 26 11.43 3.46 22.69
CA SER A 26 11.45 2.09 22.13
C SER A 26 10.19 1.26 22.39
N PHE A 27 9.03 1.91 22.50
CA PHE A 27 7.75 1.17 22.45
C PHE A 27 7.48 0.77 20.99
N ASN A 28 7.92 -0.44 20.64
CA ASN A 28 7.88 -0.94 19.28
C ASN A 28 6.42 -1.25 18.86
N ASP A 29 6.04 -0.91 17.61
CA ASP A 29 4.72 -1.19 17.00
C ASP A 29 4.28 -2.66 17.17
N ALA A 30 5.24 -3.58 17.12
CA ALA A 30 5.03 -5.01 17.36
C ALA A 30 4.32 -5.38 18.67
N TYR A 31 4.26 -4.45 19.64
CA TYR A 31 3.63 -4.72 20.94
C TYR A 31 2.10 -4.59 20.89
N CYS A 32 1.56 -3.73 20.01
CA CYS A 32 0.12 -3.53 19.86
C CYS A 32 -0.49 -4.34 18.69
N GLU A 33 0.31 -4.82 17.72
CA GLU A 33 -0.21 -5.49 16.52
C GLU A 33 -0.74 -6.92 16.76
N ALA A 34 -0.23 -7.63 17.75
CA ALA A 34 -0.37 -9.08 17.77
C ALA A 34 -1.64 -9.62 18.46
N ASN A 35 -2.39 -8.83 19.26
CA ASN A 35 -3.50 -9.37 20.04
C ASN A 35 -4.44 -8.28 20.59
N ASN A 36 -5.68 -8.24 20.09
CA ASN A 36 -6.71 -7.28 20.52
C ASN A 36 -6.97 -7.29 22.03
N HIS A 37 -7.00 -8.47 22.67
CA HIS A 37 -7.20 -8.57 24.11
C HIS A 37 -6.02 -7.95 24.90
N ARG A 38 -4.79 -8.16 24.44
CA ARG A 38 -3.60 -7.55 25.04
C ARG A 38 -3.61 -6.02 24.84
N ASN A 39 -4.04 -5.54 23.67
CA ASN A 39 -4.15 -4.13 23.38
C ASN A 39 -5.13 -3.42 24.31
N GLN A 40 -6.26 -4.04 24.61
CA GLN A 40 -7.25 -3.51 25.55
C GLN A 40 -6.72 -3.41 26.97
N GLN A 41 -6.04 -4.46 27.45
CA GLN A 41 -5.37 -4.43 28.77
C GLN A 41 -4.27 -3.37 28.83
N THR A 42 -3.51 -3.20 27.74
CA THR A 42 -2.48 -2.17 27.65
C THR A 42 -3.08 -0.77 27.68
N VAL A 43 -4.17 -0.52 26.98
CA VAL A 43 -4.89 0.77 27.02
C VAL A 43 -5.38 1.08 28.44
N GLU A 44 -5.99 0.11 29.11
CA GLU A 44 -6.43 0.27 30.50
C GLU A 44 -5.26 0.63 31.43
N HIS A 45 -4.17 -0.12 31.34
CA HIS A 45 -2.97 0.14 32.15
C HIS A 45 -2.38 1.53 31.86
N LEU A 46 -2.19 1.90 30.59
CA LEU A 46 -1.65 3.21 30.21
C LEU A 46 -2.58 4.35 30.65
N THR A 47 -3.89 4.14 30.64
CA THR A 47 -4.86 5.11 31.14
C THR A 47 -4.67 5.38 32.61
N ASN A 48 -4.58 4.34 33.44
CA ASN A 48 -4.35 4.45 34.88
C ASN A 48 -3.01 5.13 35.19
N VAL A 49 -1.95 4.82 34.41
CA VAL A 49 -0.64 5.49 34.60
C VAL A 49 -0.72 6.96 34.21
N LEU A 50 -1.43 7.31 33.14
CA LEU A 50 -1.59 8.69 32.70
C LEU A 50 -2.43 9.54 33.62
N GLU A 51 -3.33 8.97 34.41
CA GLU A 51 -4.04 9.69 35.48
C GLU A 51 -3.09 10.23 36.53
N GLN A 52 -2.02 9.49 36.85
CA GLN A 52 -1.00 9.85 37.83
C GLN A 52 0.14 10.67 37.20
N LYS A 53 0.51 10.39 35.95
CA LYS A 53 1.68 10.94 35.25
C LYS A 53 1.27 11.58 33.92
N ARG A 54 0.49 12.66 33.97
CA ARG A 54 -0.08 13.34 32.79
C ARG A 54 0.94 13.95 31.83
N ASN A 55 2.18 14.17 32.26
CA ASN A 55 3.18 14.87 31.45
C ASN A 55 4.20 13.92 30.78
N GLN A 56 3.73 12.81 30.20
CA GLN A 56 4.59 11.84 29.52
C GLN A 56 4.10 11.58 28.10
N PRO A 57 4.59 12.33 27.08
CA PRO A 57 4.16 12.19 25.69
C PRO A 57 4.31 10.77 25.14
N GLY A 58 5.35 10.02 25.57
CA GLY A 58 5.56 8.63 25.15
C GLY A 58 4.42 7.69 25.53
N LEU A 59 3.79 7.89 26.69
CA LEU A 59 2.64 7.07 27.12
C LEU A 59 1.39 7.36 26.27
N TYR A 60 1.16 8.62 25.90
CA TYR A 60 0.09 8.97 24.97
C TYR A 60 0.33 8.35 23.58
N LEU A 61 1.57 8.39 23.08
CA LEU A 61 1.90 7.79 21.80
C LEU A 61 1.69 6.26 21.82
N ALA A 62 2.11 5.59 22.88
CA ALA A 62 1.89 4.16 23.07
C ALA A 62 0.39 3.82 23.12
N ARG A 63 -0.41 4.58 23.89
CA ARG A 63 -1.85 4.36 23.98
C ARG A 63 -2.55 4.66 22.65
N ALA A 64 -2.14 5.70 21.93
CA ALA A 64 -2.64 6.02 20.60
C ALA A 64 -2.42 4.88 19.60
N ARG A 65 -1.25 4.22 19.63
CA ARG A 65 -0.97 3.04 18.79
C ARG A 65 -1.93 1.89 19.11
N CYS A 66 -2.10 1.55 20.39
CA CYS A 66 -3.02 0.49 20.78
C CYS A 66 -4.47 0.83 20.40
N HIS A 67 -4.91 2.07 20.58
CA HIS A 67 -6.22 2.53 20.12
C HIS A 67 -6.39 2.37 18.60
N TYR A 68 -5.35 2.70 17.82
CA TYR A 68 -5.38 2.53 16.37
C TYR A 68 -5.59 1.05 15.97
N PHE A 69 -4.85 0.11 16.57
CA PHE A 69 -5.00 -1.31 16.28
C PHE A 69 -6.32 -1.92 16.80
N LEU A 70 -6.93 -1.32 17.80
CA LEU A 70 -8.27 -1.67 18.28
C LEU A 70 -9.40 -1.08 17.39
N GLY A 71 -9.07 -0.29 16.36
CA GLY A 71 -10.07 0.43 15.57
C GLY A 71 -10.66 1.67 16.26
N ALA A 72 -10.17 2.02 17.44
CA ALA A 72 -10.59 3.19 18.20
C ALA A 72 -9.89 4.47 17.68
N TYR A 73 -10.16 4.80 16.39
CA TYR A 73 -9.41 5.83 15.66
C TYR A 73 -9.58 7.23 16.23
N ALA A 74 -10.75 7.56 16.79
CA ALA A 74 -10.98 8.85 17.42
C ALA A 74 -10.09 9.06 18.67
N GLN A 75 -9.96 8.02 19.50
CA GLN A 75 -9.08 8.04 20.68
C GLN A 75 -7.61 8.07 20.27
N ALA A 76 -7.23 7.32 19.23
CA ALA A 76 -5.88 7.36 18.66
C ALA A 76 -5.51 8.76 18.18
N LEU A 77 -6.43 9.43 17.48
CA LEU A 77 -6.25 10.81 17.00
C LEU A 77 -6.12 11.80 18.16
N GLN A 78 -6.92 11.67 19.22
CA GLN A 78 -6.87 12.53 20.39
C GLN A 78 -5.52 12.40 21.10
N ASP A 79 -5.06 11.18 21.37
CA ASP A 79 -3.79 10.92 22.04
C ASP A 79 -2.60 11.39 21.19
N ALA A 80 -2.61 11.13 19.88
CA ALA A 80 -1.58 11.63 18.97
C ALA A 80 -1.55 13.18 18.92
N SER A 81 -2.70 13.83 18.98
CA SER A 81 -2.79 15.30 19.05
C SER A 81 -2.19 15.84 20.35
N GLU A 82 -2.37 15.12 21.45
CA GLU A 82 -1.77 15.49 22.74
C GLU A 82 -0.24 15.35 22.70
N VAL A 83 0.29 14.35 22.02
CA VAL A 83 1.74 14.24 21.76
C VAL A 83 2.24 15.42 20.93
N ILE A 84 1.57 15.76 19.84
CA ILE A 84 1.96 16.89 18.95
C ILE A 84 1.94 18.22 19.72
N ARG A 85 0.95 18.44 20.56
CA ARG A 85 0.86 19.65 21.38
C ARG A 85 2.08 19.83 22.31
N ARG A 86 2.63 18.72 22.80
CA ARG A 86 3.78 18.71 23.73
C ARG A 86 5.12 18.63 23.01
N LEU A 87 5.16 17.87 21.91
CA LEU A 87 6.34 17.61 21.09
C LEU A 87 6.01 17.91 19.61
N PRO A 88 6.03 19.18 19.19
CA PRO A 88 5.59 19.60 17.86
C PRO A 88 6.43 19.04 16.69
N ASN A 89 7.57 18.44 16.96
CA ASN A 89 8.46 17.83 15.96
C ASN A 89 8.47 16.29 15.98
N LYS A 90 7.58 15.65 16.75
CA LYS A 90 7.52 14.18 16.84
C LYS A 90 6.82 13.60 15.62
N ALA A 91 7.58 13.15 14.62
CA ALA A 91 7.10 12.63 13.35
C ALA A 91 6.11 11.46 13.51
N ASP A 92 6.41 10.52 14.43
CA ASP A 92 5.54 9.36 14.70
C ASP A 92 4.11 9.75 15.09
N ALA A 93 3.97 10.84 15.85
CA ALA A 93 2.66 11.30 16.29
C ALA A 93 1.84 11.85 15.11
N TYR A 94 2.48 12.58 14.20
CA TYR A 94 1.85 13.01 12.95
C TYR A 94 1.48 11.83 12.07
N LEU A 95 2.39 10.86 11.88
CA LEU A 95 2.12 9.66 11.09
C LEU A 95 0.91 8.89 11.66
N LEU A 96 0.87 8.69 12.96
CA LEU A 96 -0.22 7.98 13.61
C LEU A 96 -1.54 8.75 13.52
N ARG A 97 -1.51 10.09 13.70
CA ARG A 97 -2.70 10.94 13.54
C ARG A 97 -3.21 10.93 12.09
N ALA A 98 -2.30 10.95 11.11
CA ALA A 98 -2.65 10.81 9.69
C ALA A 98 -3.33 9.47 9.40
N LYS A 99 -2.78 8.37 9.94
CA LYS A 99 -3.35 7.03 9.80
C LYS A 99 -4.75 6.94 10.41
N ALA A 100 -4.94 7.45 11.61
CA ALA A 100 -6.24 7.47 12.29
C ALA A 100 -7.24 8.40 11.58
N GLY A 101 -6.82 9.60 11.20
CA GLY A 101 -7.62 10.56 10.44
C GLY A 101 -8.09 10.02 9.10
N LYS A 102 -7.22 9.28 8.40
CA LYS A 102 -7.58 8.56 7.17
C LYS A 102 -8.75 7.59 7.40
N MET A 103 -8.73 6.84 8.49
CA MET A 103 -9.80 5.88 8.82
C MET A 103 -11.12 6.56 9.20
N LEU A 104 -11.05 7.81 9.67
CA LEU A 104 -12.21 8.66 9.98
C LEU A 104 -12.66 9.53 8.81
N GLY A 105 -12.07 9.39 7.62
CA GLY A 105 -12.40 10.21 6.44
C GLY A 105 -11.90 11.64 6.50
N GLN A 106 -11.05 12.00 7.46
CA GLN A 106 -10.45 13.34 7.61
C GLN A 106 -9.27 13.53 6.65
N ILE A 107 -9.53 13.42 5.35
CA ILE A 107 -8.48 13.33 4.33
C ILE A 107 -7.57 14.57 4.24
N PRO A 108 -8.10 15.83 4.23
CA PRO A 108 -7.25 17.02 4.16
C PRO A 108 -6.27 17.11 5.35
N GLN A 109 -6.74 16.83 6.57
CA GLN A 109 -5.89 16.84 7.75
C GLN A 109 -4.86 15.72 7.72
N ALA A 110 -5.26 14.51 7.31
CA ALA A 110 -4.34 13.39 7.16
C ALA A 110 -3.20 13.71 6.17
N LEU A 111 -3.49 14.40 5.07
CA LEU A 111 -2.49 14.81 4.08
C LEU A 111 -1.48 15.80 4.67
N GLN A 112 -1.95 16.77 5.45
CA GLN A 112 -1.09 17.70 6.18
C GLN A 112 -0.20 16.98 7.20
N ASP A 113 -0.77 16.02 7.92
CA ASP A 113 -0.05 15.24 8.91
C ASP A 113 1.01 14.31 8.29
N TYR A 114 0.70 13.65 7.15
CA TYR A 114 1.74 12.93 6.41
C TYR A 114 2.88 13.85 5.97
N SER A 115 2.55 15.05 5.51
CA SER A 115 3.56 16.04 5.09
C SER A 115 4.40 16.54 6.27
N ALA A 116 3.80 16.73 7.44
CA ALA A 116 4.51 17.06 8.67
C ALA A 116 5.42 15.91 9.14
N ALA A 117 4.93 14.67 9.10
CA ALA A 117 5.73 13.48 9.43
C ALA A 117 6.96 13.39 8.51
N ILE A 118 6.79 13.55 7.21
CA ILE A 118 7.87 13.54 6.21
C ILE A 118 8.88 14.67 6.48
N LYS A 119 8.41 15.86 6.82
CA LYS A 119 9.27 17.01 7.13
C LYS A 119 10.18 16.76 8.33
N PHE A 120 9.65 16.14 9.39
CA PHE A 120 10.43 15.92 10.60
C PHE A 120 11.27 14.64 10.56
N GLN A 121 10.72 13.56 9.97
CA GLN A 121 11.43 12.28 9.79
C GLN A 121 10.84 11.53 8.58
N PRO A 122 11.48 11.58 7.42
CA PRO A 122 11.01 10.83 6.25
C PRO A 122 11.02 9.33 6.50
N THR A 123 9.89 8.66 6.28
CA THR A 123 9.75 7.21 6.34
C THR A 123 9.03 6.69 5.10
N ALA A 124 9.28 5.44 4.73
CA ALA A 124 8.61 4.80 3.60
C ALA A 124 7.08 4.82 3.79
N GLU A 125 6.62 4.55 5.01
CA GLU A 125 5.20 4.53 5.33
C GLU A 125 4.54 5.91 5.22
N ALA A 126 5.21 6.99 5.63
CA ALA A 126 4.67 8.34 5.52
C ALA A 126 4.53 8.77 4.05
N HIS A 127 5.53 8.53 3.24
CA HIS A 127 5.48 8.77 1.79
C HIS A 127 4.42 7.90 1.12
N TYR A 128 4.40 6.61 1.39
CA TYR A 128 3.38 5.71 0.86
C TYR A 128 1.96 6.15 1.24
N GLY A 129 1.74 6.51 2.49
CA GLY A 129 0.45 7.00 2.98
C GLY A 129 -0.02 8.26 2.27
N ARG A 130 0.88 9.24 2.05
CA ARG A 130 0.58 10.49 1.32
C ARG A 130 0.33 10.22 -0.16
N GLY A 131 1.17 9.43 -0.80
CA GLY A 131 1.02 9.04 -2.20
C GLY A 131 -0.33 8.36 -2.47
N LEU A 132 -0.78 7.47 -1.57
CA LEU A 132 -2.11 6.86 -1.67
C LEU A 132 -3.24 7.90 -1.61
N LYS A 133 -3.09 8.96 -0.82
CA LYS A 133 -4.10 10.02 -0.76
C LYS A 133 -4.12 10.84 -2.04
N TYR A 134 -2.98 11.20 -2.58
CA TYR A 134 -2.91 11.86 -3.90
C TYR A 134 -3.56 11.00 -4.98
N LEU A 135 -3.24 9.71 -5.03
CA LEU A 135 -3.74 8.81 -6.07
C LEU A 135 -5.27 8.61 -6.03
N ARG A 136 -5.86 8.53 -4.83
CA ARG A 136 -7.26 8.11 -4.65
C ARG A 136 -8.23 9.25 -4.48
N GLU A 137 -7.82 10.34 -3.84
CA GLU A 137 -8.73 11.39 -3.41
C GLU A 137 -8.60 12.66 -4.26
N TYR A 138 -7.50 12.80 -5.02
CA TYR A 138 -7.23 14.01 -5.79
C TYR A 138 -6.94 13.67 -7.24
N GLN A 139 -7.90 13.98 -8.13
CA GLN A 139 -7.72 13.81 -9.57
C GLN A 139 -6.54 14.65 -10.08
N GLY A 140 -5.75 14.11 -11.00
CA GLY A 140 -4.61 14.79 -11.61
C GLY A 140 -3.37 14.92 -10.72
N LYS A 141 -3.33 14.23 -9.56
CA LYS A 141 -2.18 14.20 -8.65
C LYS A 141 -1.29 12.95 -8.81
N ASP A 142 -1.35 12.32 -9.99
CA ASP A 142 -0.54 11.13 -10.30
C ASP A 142 0.96 11.41 -10.19
N ARG A 143 1.41 12.62 -10.54
CA ARG A 143 2.81 13.03 -10.43
C ARG A 143 3.27 13.06 -8.97
N GLU A 144 2.53 13.73 -8.11
CA GLU A 144 2.85 13.82 -6.68
C GLU A 144 2.80 12.43 -6.01
N ALA A 145 1.84 11.58 -6.40
CA ALA A 145 1.76 10.21 -5.93
C ALA A 145 2.98 9.39 -6.40
N LEU A 146 3.42 9.55 -7.66
CA LEU A 146 4.59 8.88 -8.23
C LEU A 146 5.89 9.28 -7.51
N GLU A 147 6.06 10.57 -7.20
CA GLU A 147 7.18 11.09 -6.42
C GLU A 147 7.22 10.46 -5.02
N ASP A 148 6.07 10.36 -4.36
CA ASP A 148 5.95 9.76 -3.04
C ASP A 148 6.21 8.25 -3.04
N PHE A 149 5.64 7.48 -3.98
CA PHE A 149 5.94 6.05 -4.07
C PHE A 149 7.40 5.79 -4.41
N THR A 150 8.02 6.64 -5.23
CA THR A 150 9.46 6.54 -5.53
C THR A 150 10.30 6.85 -4.29
N ALA A 151 9.93 7.84 -3.48
CA ALA A 151 10.58 8.12 -2.21
C ALA A 151 10.41 6.97 -1.20
N ALA A 152 9.21 6.37 -1.13
CA ALA A 152 8.95 5.22 -0.28
C ALA A 152 9.84 4.02 -0.66
N ILE A 153 9.95 3.70 -1.95
CA ILE A 153 10.81 2.62 -2.46
C ILE A 153 12.30 2.90 -2.20
N ARG A 154 12.74 4.15 -2.30
CA ARG A 154 14.12 4.51 -1.97
C ARG A 154 14.43 4.27 -0.50
N LEU A 155 13.48 4.52 0.40
CA LEU A 155 13.62 4.31 1.85
C LEU A 155 13.45 2.84 2.25
N ASP A 156 12.55 2.13 1.57
CA ASP A 156 12.33 0.70 1.73
C ASP A 156 12.14 0.03 0.35
N PRO A 157 13.22 -0.53 -0.22
CA PRO A 157 13.17 -1.21 -1.52
C PRO A 157 12.26 -2.45 -1.56
N LYS A 158 11.83 -2.96 -0.40
CA LYS A 158 10.93 -4.11 -0.30
C LYS A 158 9.47 -3.71 -0.04
N HIS A 159 9.15 -2.44 -0.14
CA HIS A 159 7.79 -1.94 0.11
C HIS A 159 6.82 -2.34 -1.02
N VAL A 160 6.22 -3.52 -0.90
CA VAL A 160 5.33 -4.14 -1.91
C VAL A 160 4.26 -3.17 -2.40
N GLY A 161 3.55 -2.49 -1.47
CA GLY A 161 2.48 -1.56 -1.82
C GLY A 161 2.95 -0.37 -2.65
N ALA A 162 4.15 0.17 -2.38
CA ALA A 162 4.68 1.30 -3.14
C ALA A 162 5.01 0.90 -4.59
N HIS A 163 5.63 -0.27 -4.80
CA HIS A 163 5.84 -0.82 -6.14
C HIS A 163 4.50 -1.06 -6.87
N ALA A 164 3.52 -1.67 -6.20
CA ALA A 164 2.23 -1.98 -6.82
C ALA A 164 1.50 -0.72 -7.30
N PHE A 165 1.42 0.34 -6.48
CA PHE A 165 0.74 1.58 -6.87
C PHE A 165 1.56 2.42 -7.85
N ARG A 166 2.89 2.37 -7.80
CA ARG A 166 3.73 3.01 -8.81
C ARG A 166 3.55 2.34 -10.18
N ALA A 167 3.52 1.00 -10.22
CA ALA A 167 3.20 0.24 -11.43
C ALA A 167 1.83 0.62 -12.00
N GLN A 168 0.81 0.82 -11.15
CA GLN A 168 -0.51 1.24 -11.58
C GLN A 168 -0.49 2.62 -12.25
N ILE A 169 0.28 3.59 -11.70
CA ILE A 169 0.44 4.91 -12.33
C ILE A 169 1.16 4.77 -13.65
N TYR A 170 2.26 4.03 -13.71
CA TYR A 170 2.99 3.79 -14.95
C TYR A 170 2.12 3.17 -16.05
N SER A 171 1.29 2.18 -15.71
CA SER A 171 0.34 1.57 -16.66
C SER A 171 -0.67 2.58 -17.19
N ARG A 172 -1.22 3.45 -16.31
CA ARG A 172 -2.17 4.49 -16.70
C ARG A 172 -1.56 5.51 -17.68
N HIS A 173 -0.26 5.79 -17.53
CA HIS A 173 0.49 6.68 -18.41
C HIS A 173 1.23 5.94 -19.54
N GLU A 174 0.83 4.70 -19.86
CA GLU A 174 1.37 3.87 -20.96
C GLU A 174 2.89 3.60 -20.85
N GLN A 175 3.47 3.76 -19.68
CA GLN A 175 4.88 3.47 -19.39
C GLN A 175 5.06 1.99 -19.02
N PHE A 176 4.70 1.10 -19.95
CA PHE A 176 4.53 -0.33 -19.69
C PHE A 176 5.80 -1.05 -19.24
N GLN A 177 7.01 -0.63 -19.70
CA GLN A 177 8.26 -1.22 -19.22
C GLN A 177 8.48 -0.96 -17.73
N HIS A 178 8.19 0.26 -17.26
CA HIS A 178 8.31 0.60 -15.85
C HIS A 178 7.24 -0.11 -15.02
N ALA A 179 6.01 -0.19 -15.55
CA ALA A 179 4.92 -0.92 -14.91
C ALA A 179 5.25 -2.42 -14.76
N LEU A 180 5.84 -3.03 -15.79
CA LEU A 180 6.27 -4.43 -15.77
C LEU A 180 7.33 -4.66 -14.69
N ALA A 181 8.39 -3.86 -14.68
CA ALA A 181 9.49 -4.00 -13.72
C ALA A 181 9.02 -3.90 -12.26
N ASP A 182 8.14 -2.95 -11.96
CA ASP A 182 7.57 -2.81 -10.61
C ASP A 182 6.63 -3.99 -10.27
N SER A 183 5.78 -4.43 -11.20
CA SER A 183 4.87 -5.55 -10.98
C SER A 183 5.59 -6.89 -10.80
N GLU A 184 6.68 -7.12 -11.53
CA GLU A 184 7.55 -8.29 -11.32
C GLU A 184 8.24 -8.23 -9.95
N THR A 185 8.64 -7.02 -9.52
CA THR A 185 9.19 -6.82 -8.16
C THR A 185 8.16 -7.17 -7.10
N VAL A 186 6.89 -6.77 -7.28
CA VAL A 186 5.79 -7.18 -6.38
C VAL A 186 5.69 -8.70 -6.31
N LEU A 187 5.67 -9.41 -7.45
CA LEU A 187 5.59 -10.88 -7.47
C LEU A 187 6.79 -11.56 -6.83
N LYS A 188 7.98 -10.96 -6.96
CA LYS A 188 9.19 -11.47 -6.34
C LYS A 188 9.17 -11.32 -4.81
N LEU A 189 8.61 -10.23 -4.31
CA LEU A 189 8.52 -9.92 -2.88
C LEU A 189 7.35 -10.65 -2.22
N ASP A 190 6.20 -10.70 -2.89
CA ASP A 190 4.97 -11.35 -2.43
C ASP A 190 4.27 -12.08 -3.59
N PRO A 191 4.57 -13.37 -3.81
CA PRO A 191 3.94 -14.19 -4.84
C PRO A 191 2.43 -14.44 -4.61
N THR A 192 1.89 -14.05 -3.47
CA THR A 192 0.45 -14.21 -3.17
C THR A 192 -0.40 -13.06 -3.71
N THR A 193 0.22 -11.95 -4.10
CA THR A 193 -0.48 -10.76 -4.64
C THR A 193 -1.07 -11.06 -6.03
N THR A 194 -2.34 -11.45 -6.07
CA THR A 194 -3.03 -11.85 -7.31
C THR A 194 -3.05 -10.75 -8.37
N ASN A 195 -3.36 -9.51 -7.99
CA ASN A 195 -3.41 -8.38 -8.91
C ASN A 195 -2.07 -8.11 -9.61
N ALA A 196 -0.94 -8.50 -9.02
CA ALA A 196 0.35 -8.34 -9.66
C ALA A 196 0.51 -9.26 -10.88
N TYR A 197 -0.06 -10.47 -10.86
CA TYR A 197 -0.10 -11.35 -12.05
C TYR A 197 -0.88 -10.71 -13.19
N CYS A 198 -2.02 -10.09 -12.89
CA CYS A 198 -2.80 -9.37 -13.88
C CYS A 198 -2.03 -8.19 -14.48
N ASN A 199 -1.37 -7.39 -13.64
CA ASN A 199 -0.59 -6.23 -14.07
C ASN A 199 0.60 -6.65 -14.94
N VAL A 200 1.32 -7.71 -14.58
CA VAL A 200 2.41 -8.28 -15.38
C VAL A 200 1.87 -8.76 -16.73
N GLY A 201 0.77 -9.51 -16.71
CA GLY A 201 0.15 -10.02 -17.93
C GLY A 201 -0.30 -8.91 -18.87
N PHE A 202 -0.95 -7.89 -18.35
CA PHE A 202 -1.37 -6.72 -19.12
C PHE A 202 -0.17 -5.95 -19.69
N ALA A 203 0.88 -5.71 -18.89
CA ALA A 203 2.07 -5.01 -19.33
C ALA A 203 2.78 -5.78 -20.46
N HIS A 204 2.88 -7.11 -20.39
CA HIS A 204 3.39 -7.94 -21.47
C HIS A 204 2.57 -7.79 -22.76
N TYR A 205 1.24 -7.83 -22.67
CA TYR A 205 0.38 -7.57 -23.83
C TYR A 205 0.64 -6.18 -24.41
N ALA A 206 0.72 -5.15 -23.56
CA ALA A 206 0.98 -3.79 -24.01
C ALA A 206 2.33 -3.65 -24.72
N LEU A 207 3.33 -4.46 -24.33
CA LEU A 207 4.66 -4.50 -24.95
C LEU A 207 4.77 -5.44 -26.17
N GLY A 208 3.73 -6.18 -26.52
CA GLY A 208 3.74 -7.10 -27.65
C GLY A 208 4.20 -8.52 -27.33
N HIS A 209 4.37 -8.85 -26.07
CA HIS A 209 4.77 -10.17 -25.59
C HIS A 209 3.52 -11.02 -25.30
N ASP A 210 2.76 -11.36 -26.32
CA ASP A 210 1.42 -11.94 -26.19
C ASP A 210 1.39 -13.30 -25.48
N ALA A 211 2.43 -14.13 -25.66
CA ALA A 211 2.53 -15.45 -25.04
C ALA A 211 2.68 -15.33 -23.51
N GLU A 212 3.60 -14.48 -23.06
CA GLU A 212 3.84 -14.17 -21.65
C GLU A 212 2.63 -13.49 -21.04
N GLY A 213 2.04 -12.53 -21.75
CA GLY A 213 0.81 -11.85 -21.34
C GLY A 213 -0.31 -12.83 -21.04
N ARG A 214 -0.56 -13.77 -21.97
CA ARG A 214 -1.56 -14.83 -21.81
C ARG A 214 -1.27 -15.71 -20.59
N LYS A 215 -0.02 -16.15 -20.42
CA LYS A 215 0.40 -16.98 -19.28
C LYS A 215 0.09 -16.31 -17.95
N PHE A 216 0.50 -15.06 -17.78
CA PHE A 216 0.30 -14.34 -16.52
C PHE A 216 -1.17 -14.02 -16.25
N LEU A 217 -1.97 -13.64 -17.27
CA LEU A 217 -3.40 -13.42 -17.11
C LEU A 217 -4.15 -14.69 -16.77
N THR A 218 -3.80 -15.83 -17.39
CA THR A 218 -4.38 -17.12 -17.01
C THR A 218 -4.13 -17.43 -15.53
N THR A 219 -2.89 -17.21 -15.07
CA THR A 219 -2.56 -17.39 -13.63
C THR A 219 -3.35 -16.43 -12.75
N CYS A 220 -3.50 -15.18 -13.15
CA CYS A 220 -4.31 -14.20 -12.42
C CYS A 220 -5.75 -14.68 -12.27
N TYR A 221 -6.42 -15.09 -13.35
CA TYR A 221 -7.81 -15.55 -13.33
C TYR A 221 -8.03 -16.85 -12.57
N GLN A 222 -7.01 -17.69 -12.49
CA GLN A 222 -7.06 -18.89 -11.63
C GLN A 222 -6.98 -18.54 -10.15
N LYS A 223 -6.22 -17.50 -9.80
CA LYS A 223 -6.06 -17.04 -8.40
C LYS A 223 -7.20 -16.16 -7.92
N ASP A 224 -7.78 -15.36 -8.81
CA ASP A 224 -8.92 -14.50 -8.55
C ASP A 224 -10.01 -14.77 -9.58
N PRO A 225 -10.99 -15.64 -9.25
CA PRO A 225 -12.07 -15.97 -10.16
C PRO A 225 -13.14 -14.88 -10.25
N ASP A 226 -12.96 -13.71 -9.60
CA ASP A 226 -13.95 -12.64 -9.65
C ASP A 226 -14.20 -12.17 -11.10
N PRO A 227 -15.47 -12.25 -11.57
CA PRO A 227 -15.82 -11.85 -12.93
C PRO A 227 -15.54 -10.39 -13.26
N GLN A 228 -15.56 -9.49 -12.26
CA GLN A 228 -15.28 -8.07 -12.45
C GLN A 228 -13.80 -7.83 -12.74
N THR A 229 -12.91 -8.45 -11.96
CA THR A 229 -11.46 -8.42 -12.18
C THR A 229 -11.13 -8.96 -13.57
N ARG A 230 -11.69 -10.11 -13.92
CA ARG A 230 -11.50 -10.72 -15.26
C ARG A 230 -11.99 -9.81 -16.38
N GLY A 231 -13.22 -9.30 -16.28
CA GLY A 231 -13.83 -8.43 -17.30
C GLY A 231 -13.05 -7.13 -17.50
N TYR A 232 -12.50 -6.55 -16.43
CA TYR A 232 -11.64 -5.38 -16.54
C TYR A 232 -10.39 -5.67 -17.38
N TYR A 233 -9.62 -6.71 -17.06
CA TYR A 233 -8.38 -7.01 -17.76
C TYR A 233 -8.63 -7.53 -19.20
N GLU A 234 -9.69 -8.30 -19.43
CA GLU A 234 -10.09 -8.69 -20.79
C GLU A 234 -10.40 -7.45 -21.65
N THR A 235 -11.07 -6.45 -21.09
CA THR A 235 -11.36 -5.19 -21.78
C THR A 235 -10.09 -4.42 -22.11
N GLU A 236 -9.17 -4.28 -21.16
CA GLU A 236 -7.91 -3.56 -21.38
C GLU A 236 -7.01 -4.27 -22.40
N VAL A 237 -6.90 -5.59 -22.31
CA VAL A 237 -6.16 -6.40 -23.30
C VAL A 237 -6.78 -6.25 -24.69
N ASN A 238 -8.10 -6.31 -24.81
CA ASN A 238 -8.77 -6.15 -26.09
C ASN A 238 -8.53 -4.76 -26.70
N LYS A 239 -8.48 -3.68 -25.90
CA LYS A 239 -8.10 -2.34 -26.38
C LYS A 239 -6.70 -2.35 -27.00
N VAL A 240 -5.74 -2.96 -26.31
CA VAL A 240 -4.35 -3.06 -26.80
C VAL A 240 -4.28 -3.87 -28.09
N LEU A 241 -4.90 -5.05 -28.11
CA LEU A 241 -4.92 -5.91 -29.30
C LEU A 241 -5.65 -5.24 -30.48
N TYR A 242 -6.72 -4.48 -30.19
CA TYR A 242 -7.45 -3.75 -31.23
C TYR A 242 -6.63 -2.59 -31.80
N ALA A 243 -5.90 -1.87 -30.96
CA ALA A 243 -5.00 -0.79 -31.39
C ALA A 243 -3.85 -1.29 -32.28
N ARG A 244 -3.44 -2.55 -32.14
CA ARG A 244 -2.40 -3.20 -32.97
C ARG A 244 -2.91 -3.80 -34.25
N LYS A 245 -4.24 -3.81 -34.51
CA LYS A 245 -4.77 -4.29 -35.80
C LYS A 245 -4.19 -3.44 -36.92
N PRO A 246 -3.69 -4.08 -37.98
CA PRO A 246 -3.17 -3.34 -39.12
C PRO A 246 -4.27 -2.44 -39.69
N LYS A 247 -3.95 -1.18 -39.91
CA LYS A 247 -4.87 -0.23 -40.52
C LYS A 247 -5.04 -0.61 -42.00
N ARG A 248 -6.25 -0.51 -42.54
CA ARG A 248 -6.48 -0.66 -43.97
C ARG A 248 -6.03 0.61 -44.68
N ASN A 249 -5.31 0.47 -45.77
CA ASN A 249 -5.04 1.57 -46.69
C ASN A 249 -6.32 1.99 -47.44
N SER A 250 -6.27 3.09 -48.18
CA SER A 250 -7.37 3.60 -48.99
C SER A 250 -7.85 2.61 -50.08
N GLY A 251 -7.08 1.56 -50.37
CA GLY A 251 -7.42 0.47 -51.30
C GLY A 251 -8.00 -0.77 -50.61
N GLY A 252 -8.29 -0.72 -49.28
CA GLY A 252 -8.87 -1.84 -48.56
C GLY A 252 -7.89 -2.92 -48.11
N ASN A 253 -6.59 -2.79 -48.43
CA ASN A 253 -5.57 -3.76 -48.06
C ASN A 253 -5.01 -3.45 -46.67
N TYR A 254 -4.71 -4.49 -45.88
CA TYR A 254 -4.07 -4.35 -44.59
C TYR A 254 -2.61 -3.93 -44.75
N VAL A 255 -2.20 -2.86 -44.06
CA VAL A 255 -0.81 -2.39 -44.03
C VAL A 255 -0.26 -2.64 -42.63
N ALA A 256 0.74 -3.52 -42.53
CA ALA A 256 1.48 -3.75 -41.31
C ALA A 256 2.48 -2.58 -41.11
N GLU A 257 2.37 -1.83 -40.04
CA GLU A 257 3.43 -0.93 -39.62
C GLU A 257 4.64 -1.77 -39.22
N GLY A 258 5.71 -1.75 -40.03
CA GLY A 258 6.98 -2.42 -39.71
C GLY A 258 7.24 -3.79 -40.33
N GLY A 259 6.42 -4.27 -41.22
CA GLY A 259 6.74 -5.46 -42.08
C GLY A 259 6.72 -6.83 -41.36
N VAL A 260 6.32 -6.90 -40.11
CA VAL A 260 6.21 -8.16 -39.34
C VAL A 260 4.74 -8.55 -39.25
N LYS A 261 4.37 -9.71 -39.86
CA LYS A 261 3.02 -10.25 -39.72
C LYS A 261 2.69 -10.56 -38.27
N THR A 262 1.65 -9.92 -37.73
CA THR A 262 1.15 -10.18 -36.39
C THR A 262 0.54 -11.60 -36.30
N PRO A 263 0.41 -12.17 -35.07
CA PRO A 263 -0.34 -13.43 -34.90
C PRO A 263 -1.76 -13.36 -35.46
N TYR A 264 -2.39 -12.18 -35.44
CA TYR A 264 -3.70 -11.92 -36.04
C TYR A 264 -3.68 -12.03 -37.56
N ASP A 265 -2.65 -11.50 -38.22
CA ASP A 265 -2.51 -11.61 -39.69
C ASP A 265 -2.39 -13.07 -40.10
N ARG A 266 -1.67 -13.89 -39.35
CA ARG A 266 -1.52 -15.33 -39.57
C ARG A 266 -2.81 -16.12 -39.35
N GLU A 267 -3.62 -15.70 -38.37
CA GLU A 267 -4.92 -16.33 -38.09
C GLU A 267 -5.97 -15.98 -39.15
N MET A 268 -5.99 -14.72 -39.60
CA MET A 268 -6.89 -14.29 -40.68
C MET A 268 -6.53 -14.93 -42.04
N GLU A 269 -5.24 -15.13 -42.30
CA GLU A 269 -4.80 -15.88 -43.51
C GLU A 269 -5.21 -17.36 -43.44
N ARG A 270 -5.24 -17.97 -42.23
CA ARG A 270 -5.71 -19.36 -42.05
C ARG A 270 -7.22 -19.52 -42.23
N GLN A 271 -7.99 -18.46 -41.99
CA GLN A 271 -9.47 -18.48 -42.19
C GLN A 271 -9.89 -18.17 -43.63
N GLN A 272 -8.98 -17.68 -44.46
CA GLN A 272 -9.22 -17.35 -45.88
C GLN A 272 -8.72 -18.45 -46.84
N ASN A 273 -7.99 -19.46 -46.34
CA ASN A 273 -7.59 -20.67 -47.06
C ASN A 273 -8.34 -21.89 -46.54
#